data_1a8ffd935eaa4babdc8e044d585674d6
#
_entry.id   1a8ffd935eaa4babdc8e044d585674d6
#
_cell.length_a   1.000
_cell.length_b   1.000
_cell.length_c   1.000
_cell.angle_alpha   90.00
_cell.angle_beta   90.00
_cell.angle_gamma   90.00
#
_symmetry.space_group_name_H-M   'P 1'
#
loop_
_entity.id
_entity.type
_entity.pdbx_description
1 polymer ?
#
loop_
_entity_poly.entity_id
_entity_poly.type
_entity_poly.pdbx_seq_one_letter_code
_entity_poly.pdbx_strand_id
1 'polypeptide(L)'
;MKQQIIDNAYTHCQTICKNASTTFFSSFTALEIEKRRAVHAVYALCRWVDDIVDGDDEPNVTVTEDLLHQAMERDTLLREIHAGREPANSESIHLQRLMALVSIRNNLHRANDGEITSDEHPIFIALQDVFSRYSIRIQDFETVIEGMEDDLFPVQCNTWDELRSYCYKVASAVGLILIEIYGYEDRSARLHAIDLGIQMQLINVLRDVVEDFERGRVYLPKDVLASHNLEIKDLSNPNLAQNPSWKSFIREYFEIVRRHQASALHLFDYLDSRSRVQPKIMLDAYTKIFNEIIRRSGDVFTTPLKLSAISKMSLWMKINYLKLKIRMATDEYLMTN
;
A
#
# COMPACT_ATOMS: atom_id res chain seq x y z
N MET A 1 -5.88 21.89 19.73
CA MET A 1 -5.32 20.74 20.52
C MET A 1 -3.95 21.10 21.07
N LYS A 2 -3.56 20.58 22.27
CA LYS A 2 -2.22 20.84 22.84
C LYS A 2 -1.14 20.10 22.04
N GLN A 3 0.02 20.75 21.79
CA GLN A 3 1.12 20.17 20.99
C GLN A 3 1.58 18.80 21.51
N GLN A 4 1.67 18.62 22.83
CA GLN A 4 2.07 17.35 23.45
C GLN A 4 1.16 16.17 23.06
N ILE A 5 -0.14 16.38 22.86
CA ILE A 5 -1.10 15.34 22.45
C ILE A 5 -0.81 14.92 21.02
N ILE A 6 -0.59 15.90 20.15
CA ILE A 6 -0.21 15.65 18.74
C ILE A 6 1.12 14.89 18.67
N ASP A 7 2.12 15.26 19.46
CA ASP A 7 3.42 14.59 19.49
C ASP A 7 3.31 13.14 19.97
N ASN A 8 2.47 12.87 20.96
CA ASN A 8 2.18 11.52 21.45
C ASN A 8 1.48 10.70 20.36
N ALA A 9 0.53 11.28 19.63
CA ALA A 9 -0.17 10.63 18.52
C ALA A 9 0.80 10.22 17.39
N TYR A 10 1.70 11.10 17.00
CA TYR A 10 2.74 10.75 16.03
C TYR A 10 3.72 9.68 16.53
N THR A 11 4.04 9.69 17.82
CA THR A 11 4.90 8.64 18.42
C THR A 11 4.21 7.28 18.36
N HIS A 12 2.90 7.23 18.58
CA HIS A 12 2.09 6.02 18.41
C HIS A 12 2.16 5.51 16.96
N CYS A 13 1.90 6.37 15.96
CA CYS A 13 2.00 6.02 14.54
C CYS A 13 3.41 5.51 14.16
N GLN A 14 4.46 6.16 14.66
CA GLN A 14 5.84 5.71 14.45
C GLN A 14 6.08 4.31 15.00
N THR A 15 5.50 3.97 16.14
CA THR A 15 5.65 2.66 16.77
C THR A 15 5.01 1.58 15.91
N ILE A 16 3.81 1.81 15.38
CA ILE A 16 3.15 0.92 14.43
C ILE A 16 4.04 0.67 13.20
N CYS A 17 4.55 1.75 12.57
CA CYS A 17 5.42 1.64 11.40
C CYS A 17 6.68 0.82 11.68
N LYS A 18 7.31 1.02 12.85
CA LYS A 18 8.54 0.33 13.26
C LYS A 18 8.31 -1.16 13.42
N ASN A 19 7.17 -1.55 13.95
CA ASN A 19 6.83 -2.96 14.21
C ASN A 19 6.41 -3.69 12.93
N ALA A 20 5.70 -2.99 12.02
CA ALA A 20 5.15 -3.62 10.82
C ALA A 20 6.19 -3.88 9.71
N SER A 21 7.13 -2.96 9.47
CA SER A 21 8.08 -3.13 8.37
C SER A 21 9.42 -2.42 8.59
N THR A 22 10.50 -3.20 8.62
CA THR A 22 11.86 -2.65 8.74
C THR A 22 12.31 -1.90 7.48
N THR A 23 11.88 -2.32 6.29
CA THR A 23 12.28 -1.70 5.01
C THR A 23 11.60 -0.36 4.81
N PHE A 24 10.26 -0.31 4.96
CA PHE A 24 9.50 0.95 4.86
C PHE A 24 9.94 1.94 5.93
N PHE A 25 9.96 1.52 7.19
CA PHE A 25 10.37 2.38 8.30
C PHE A 25 11.77 2.98 8.11
N SER A 26 12.73 2.16 7.66
CA SER A 26 14.10 2.64 7.39
C SER A 26 14.12 3.67 6.25
N SER A 27 13.31 3.50 5.21
CA SER A 27 13.25 4.44 4.08
C SER A 27 12.70 5.81 4.50
N PHE A 28 11.70 5.84 5.39
CA PHE A 28 11.11 7.09 5.89
C PHE A 28 12.10 7.98 6.63
N THR A 29 13.17 7.39 7.18
CA THR A 29 14.23 8.18 7.85
C THR A 29 15.00 9.10 6.90
N ALA A 30 14.81 8.98 5.59
CA ALA A 30 15.36 9.90 4.59
C ALA A 30 14.56 11.20 4.45
N LEU A 31 13.33 11.25 4.98
CA LEU A 31 12.47 12.44 4.95
C LEU A 31 12.80 13.41 6.08
N GLU A 32 12.53 14.69 5.87
CA GLU A 32 12.49 15.70 6.92
C GLU A 32 11.48 15.31 8.01
N ILE A 33 11.69 15.78 9.23
CA ILE A 33 10.94 15.29 10.40
C ILE A 33 9.44 15.46 10.27
N GLU A 34 8.95 16.58 9.75
CA GLU A 34 7.52 16.86 9.61
C GLU A 34 6.88 15.94 8.55
N LYS A 35 7.50 15.82 7.37
CA LYS A 35 7.04 14.91 6.30
C LYS A 35 7.08 13.46 6.76
N ARG A 36 8.13 13.07 7.49
CA ARG A 36 8.28 11.70 8.04
C ARG A 36 7.17 11.37 9.02
N ARG A 37 6.82 12.32 9.94
CA ARG A 37 5.71 12.15 10.89
C ARG A 37 4.39 11.95 10.16
N ALA A 38 4.12 12.78 9.15
CA ALA A 38 2.93 12.65 8.32
C ALA A 38 2.84 11.30 7.60
N VAL A 39 3.95 10.85 7.00
CA VAL A 39 4.02 9.52 6.35
C VAL A 39 3.81 8.38 7.36
N HIS A 40 4.31 8.51 8.60
CA HIS A 40 4.04 7.53 9.65
C HIS A 40 2.55 7.45 9.99
N ALA A 41 1.82 8.58 10.04
CA ALA A 41 0.38 8.60 10.31
C ALA A 41 -0.41 7.90 9.18
N VAL A 42 -0.10 8.21 7.93
CA VAL A 42 -0.70 7.55 6.75
C VAL A 42 -0.43 6.04 6.77
N TYR A 43 0.83 5.64 6.95
CA TYR A 43 1.21 4.23 7.00
C TYR A 43 0.50 3.49 8.15
N ALA A 44 0.41 4.12 9.33
CA ALA A 44 -0.22 3.50 10.49
C ALA A 44 -1.70 3.23 10.25
N LEU A 45 -2.42 4.14 9.57
CA LEU A 45 -3.81 3.90 9.17
C LEU A 45 -3.91 2.74 8.17
N CYS A 46 -3.12 2.76 7.09
CA CYS A 46 -3.16 1.71 6.08
C CYS A 46 -2.87 0.33 6.69
N ARG A 47 -1.89 0.25 7.59
CA ARG A 47 -1.55 -1.00 8.28
C ARG A 47 -2.66 -1.47 9.22
N TRP A 48 -3.30 -0.55 9.94
CA TRP A 48 -4.41 -0.88 10.83
C TRP A 48 -5.62 -1.43 10.05
N VAL A 49 -5.96 -0.79 8.93
CA VAL A 49 -7.04 -1.27 8.04
C VAL A 49 -6.72 -2.66 7.47
N ASP A 50 -5.48 -2.89 7.04
CA ASP A 50 -4.97 -4.17 6.54
C ASP A 50 -5.08 -5.27 7.62
N ASP A 51 -4.60 -4.99 8.84
CA ASP A 51 -4.67 -5.92 9.98
C ASP A 51 -6.11 -6.32 10.34
N ILE A 52 -7.08 -5.38 10.26
CA ILE A 52 -8.50 -5.67 10.46
C ILE A 52 -9.03 -6.62 9.40
N VAL A 53 -8.74 -6.37 8.13
CA VAL A 53 -9.23 -7.18 7.01
C VAL A 53 -8.62 -8.57 7.01
N ASP A 54 -7.34 -8.70 7.31
CA ASP A 54 -6.64 -9.97 7.40
C ASP A 54 -6.98 -10.76 8.69
N GLY A 55 -7.51 -10.08 9.72
CA GLY A 55 -7.86 -10.68 11.01
C GLY A 55 -6.69 -10.79 11.98
N ASP A 56 -5.65 -10.01 11.73
CA ASP A 56 -4.50 -9.88 12.62
C ASP A 56 -4.82 -8.94 13.81
N ASP A 57 -5.83 -8.09 13.67
CA ASP A 57 -6.38 -7.23 14.72
C ASP A 57 -7.89 -7.46 14.86
N GLU A 58 -8.36 -7.64 16.11
CA GLU A 58 -9.79 -7.71 16.43
C GLU A 58 -10.30 -6.29 16.71
N PRO A 59 -11.13 -5.71 15.83
CA PRO A 59 -11.56 -4.33 16.00
C PRO A 59 -12.49 -4.21 17.22
N ASN A 60 -12.06 -3.42 18.20
CA ASN A 60 -12.90 -3.03 19.32
C ASN A 60 -13.72 -1.79 18.94
N VAL A 61 -14.89 -2.01 18.35
CA VAL A 61 -15.80 -0.95 17.92
C VAL A 61 -17.01 -0.90 18.83
N THR A 62 -17.36 0.29 19.34
CA THR A 62 -18.63 0.47 20.06
C THR A 62 -19.77 0.39 19.04
N VAL A 63 -20.56 -0.67 19.11
CA VAL A 63 -21.71 -0.87 18.22
C VAL A 63 -22.83 0.09 18.60
N THR A 64 -23.20 0.96 17.65
CA THR A 64 -24.40 1.81 17.73
C THR A 64 -25.37 1.38 16.65
N GLU A 65 -26.66 1.71 16.79
CA GLU A 65 -27.66 1.41 15.77
C GLU A 65 -27.30 2.07 14.43
N ASP A 66 -26.81 3.30 14.46
CA ASP A 66 -26.41 4.05 13.26
C ASP A 66 -25.22 3.39 12.57
N LEU A 67 -24.16 3.01 13.30
CA LEU A 67 -23.00 2.31 12.74
C LEU A 67 -23.39 0.95 12.13
N LEU A 68 -24.26 0.21 12.80
CA LEU A 68 -24.76 -1.08 12.28
C LEU A 68 -25.54 -0.85 10.98
N HIS A 69 -26.40 0.15 10.94
CA HIS A 69 -27.17 0.48 9.72
C HIS A 69 -26.25 0.84 8.56
N GLN A 70 -25.28 1.73 8.77
CA GLN A 70 -24.29 2.11 7.76
C GLN A 70 -23.47 0.89 7.25
N ALA A 71 -23.08 0.00 8.16
CA ALA A 71 -22.33 -1.22 7.80
C ALA A 71 -23.21 -2.18 6.95
N MET A 72 -24.50 -2.32 7.26
CA MET A 72 -25.42 -3.15 6.48
C MET A 72 -25.70 -2.56 5.09
N GLU A 73 -25.84 -1.24 4.98
CA GLU A 73 -25.95 -0.57 3.68
C GLU A 73 -24.68 -0.79 2.84
N ARG A 74 -23.51 -0.67 3.47
CA ARG A 74 -22.22 -0.90 2.80
C ARG A 74 -22.06 -2.37 2.38
N ASP A 75 -22.46 -3.32 3.22
CA ASP A 75 -22.46 -4.75 2.89
C ASP A 75 -23.33 -5.05 1.66
N THR A 76 -24.53 -4.46 1.61
CA THR A 76 -25.43 -4.61 0.47
C THR A 76 -24.76 -4.16 -0.83
N LEU A 77 -24.12 -2.98 -0.82
CA LEU A 77 -23.39 -2.45 -1.98
C LEU A 77 -22.21 -3.34 -2.38
N LEU A 78 -21.43 -3.83 -1.40
CA LEU A 78 -20.29 -4.71 -1.68
C LEU A 78 -20.74 -6.04 -2.27
N ARG A 79 -21.83 -6.64 -1.78
CA ARG A 79 -22.41 -7.87 -2.38
C ARG A 79 -22.88 -7.68 -3.81
N GLU A 80 -23.42 -6.51 -4.14
CA GLU A 80 -23.73 -6.16 -5.53
C GLU A 80 -22.47 -6.05 -6.40
N ILE A 81 -21.43 -5.34 -5.93
CA ILE A 81 -20.16 -5.20 -6.63
C ILE A 81 -19.49 -6.57 -6.85
N HIS A 82 -19.52 -7.43 -5.86
CA HIS A 82 -18.92 -8.77 -5.92
C HIS A 82 -19.85 -9.84 -6.52
N ALA A 83 -20.94 -9.43 -7.21
CA ALA A 83 -21.88 -10.30 -7.93
C ALA A 83 -22.47 -11.43 -7.06
N GLY A 84 -22.82 -11.10 -5.81
CA GLY A 84 -23.43 -12.04 -4.86
C GLY A 84 -22.45 -13.12 -4.33
N ARG A 85 -21.15 -12.89 -4.40
CA ARG A 85 -20.17 -13.75 -3.73
C ARG A 85 -20.38 -13.68 -2.22
N GLU A 86 -20.24 -14.82 -1.55
CA GLU A 86 -20.27 -14.84 -0.10
C GLU A 86 -18.96 -14.26 0.48
N PRO A 87 -19.02 -13.58 1.64
CA PRO A 87 -17.84 -13.12 2.34
C PRO A 87 -16.82 -14.25 2.60
N ALA A 88 -15.53 -13.89 2.65
CA ALA A 88 -14.45 -14.84 2.93
C ALA A 88 -14.53 -15.44 4.36
N ASN A 89 -15.26 -14.78 5.27
CA ASN A 89 -15.44 -15.18 6.66
C ASN A 89 -16.92 -15.39 7.00
N SER A 90 -17.20 -15.88 8.23
CA SER A 90 -18.58 -15.96 8.72
C SER A 90 -19.25 -14.58 8.73
N GLU A 91 -20.57 -14.53 8.55
CA GLU A 91 -21.36 -13.28 8.54
C GLU A 91 -21.06 -12.38 9.74
N SER A 92 -20.91 -12.97 10.93
CA SER A 92 -20.61 -12.23 12.16
C SER A 92 -19.25 -11.54 12.10
N ILE A 93 -18.20 -12.24 11.65
CA ILE A 93 -16.84 -11.68 11.51
C ILE A 93 -16.82 -10.65 10.40
N HIS A 94 -17.45 -10.94 9.27
CA HIS A 94 -17.56 -10.00 8.14
C HIS A 94 -18.20 -8.69 8.57
N LEU A 95 -19.37 -8.75 9.21
CA LEU A 95 -20.07 -7.55 9.67
C LEU A 95 -19.28 -6.77 10.74
N GLN A 96 -18.58 -7.46 11.64
CA GLN A 96 -17.71 -6.83 12.64
C GLN A 96 -16.56 -6.05 11.98
N ARG A 97 -15.88 -6.65 11.00
CA ARG A 97 -14.81 -5.99 10.24
C ARG A 97 -15.35 -4.81 9.44
N LEU A 98 -16.49 -4.98 8.80
CA LEU A 98 -17.12 -3.91 8.03
C LEU A 98 -17.54 -2.72 8.90
N MET A 99 -18.11 -2.96 10.09
CA MET A 99 -18.38 -1.90 11.06
C MET A 99 -17.11 -1.14 11.45
N ALA A 100 -15.98 -1.84 11.62
CA ALA A 100 -14.72 -1.19 11.92
C ALA A 100 -14.25 -0.30 10.77
N LEU A 101 -14.32 -0.76 9.51
CA LEU A 101 -13.94 0.02 8.34
C LEU A 101 -14.85 1.24 8.16
N VAL A 102 -16.15 1.10 8.37
CA VAL A 102 -17.11 2.22 8.36
C VAL A 102 -16.79 3.23 9.47
N SER A 103 -16.50 2.77 10.69
CA SER A 103 -16.08 3.64 11.79
C SER A 103 -14.79 4.38 11.47
N ILE A 104 -13.79 3.72 10.87
CA ILE A 104 -12.56 4.35 10.41
C ILE A 104 -12.84 5.43 9.37
N ARG A 105 -13.70 5.14 8.38
CA ARG A 105 -14.12 6.09 7.35
C ARG A 105 -14.77 7.33 7.96
N ASN A 106 -15.71 7.15 8.88
CA ASN A 106 -16.37 8.25 9.58
C ASN A 106 -15.36 9.13 10.35
N ASN A 107 -14.42 8.51 11.05
CA ASN A 107 -13.39 9.26 11.79
C ASN A 107 -12.37 9.93 10.86
N LEU A 108 -12.10 9.40 9.67
CA LEU A 108 -11.30 10.07 8.65
C LEU A 108 -11.95 11.36 8.16
N HIS A 109 -13.27 11.35 7.90
CA HIS A 109 -14.01 12.57 7.56
C HIS A 109 -13.94 13.58 8.68
N ARG A 110 -14.20 13.17 9.92
CA ARG A 110 -14.08 14.04 11.09
C ARG A 110 -12.68 14.62 11.25
N ALA A 111 -11.63 13.82 10.99
CA ALA A 111 -10.25 14.30 11.01
C ALA A 111 -9.98 15.34 9.91
N ASN A 112 -10.51 15.11 8.70
CA ASN A 112 -10.41 16.06 7.60
C ASN A 112 -11.12 17.39 7.92
N ASP A 113 -12.26 17.33 8.60
CA ASP A 113 -13.08 18.48 8.97
C ASP A 113 -12.60 19.18 10.26
N GLY A 114 -11.58 18.63 10.93
CA GLY A 114 -10.99 19.21 12.14
C GLY A 114 -11.77 18.91 13.43
N GLU A 115 -12.61 17.88 13.45
CA GLU A 115 -13.54 17.55 14.52
C GLU A 115 -13.01 16.51 15.54
N ILE A 116 -11.79 16.03 15.37
CA ILE A 116 -11.18 15.05 16.29
C ILE A 116 -10.75 15.73 17.58
N THR A 117 -11.14 15.16 18.71
CA THR A 117 -10.82 15.62 20.05
C THR A 117 -9.57 14.93 20.63
N SER A 118 -9.12 15.40 21.78
CA SER A 118 -7.84 14.98 22.38
C SER A 118 -7.85 13.59 23.03
N ASP A 119 -9.00 13.02 23.20
CA ASP A 119 -9.27 11.71 23.84
C ASP A 119 -9.60 10.61 22.83
N GLU A 120 -9.55 10.94 21.54
CA GLU A 120 -9.81 9.99 20.46
C GLU A 120 -8.57 9.19 20.06
N HIS A 121 -8.74 8.26 19.13
CA HIS A 121 -7.67 7.35 18.72
C HIS A 121 -6.47 8.13 18.14
N PRO A 122 -5.23 7.84 18.56
CA PRO A 122 -4.04 8.62 18.19
C PRO A 122 -3.82 8.74 16.67
N ILE A 123 -4.18 7.74 15.87
CA ILE A 123 -4.05 7.80 14.42
C ILE A 123 -4.88 8.96 13.86
N PHE A 124 -6.13 9.15 14.30
CA PHE A 124 -6.97 10.25 13.80
C PHE A 124 -6.52 11.61 14.28
N ILE A 125 -5.99 11.69 15.52
CA ILE A 125 -5.36 12.92 16.04
C ILE A 125 -4.17 13.33 15.14
N ALA A 126 -3.32 12.37 14.76
CA ALA A 126 -2.19 12.62 13.88
C ALA A 126 -2.65 12.98 12.46
N LEU A 127 -3.66 12.28 11.92
CA LEU A 127 -4.19 12.55 10.59
C LEU A 127 -4.88 13.90 10.48
N GLN A 128 -5.58 14.37 11.52
CA GLN A 128 -6.13 15.72 11.56
C GLN A 128 -5.05 16.80 11.43
N ASP A 129 -3.90 16.63 12.11
CA ASP A 129 -2.75 17.53 11.92
C ASP A 129 -2.17 17.42 10.51
N VAL A 130 -2.13 16.20 9.92
CA VAL A 130 -1.69 15.98 8.53
C VAL A 130 -2.63 16.68 7.54
N PHE A 131 -3.94 16.53 7.65
CA PHE A 131 -4.92 17.22 6.78
C PHE A 131 -4.82 18.74 6.89
N SER A 132 -4.51 19.27 8.08
CA SER A 132 -4.34 20.73 8.27
C SER A 132 -3.10 21.29 7.56
N ARG A 133 -2.10 20.46 7.25
CA ARG A 133 -0.81 20.86 6.69
C ARG A 133 -0.64 20.54 5.21
N TYR A 134 -1.33 19.52 4.71
CA TYR A 134 -1.14 18.98 3.37
C TYR A 134 -2.47 18.91 2.63
N SER A 135 -2.46 19.26 1.34
CA SER A 135 -3.67 19.25 0.48
C SER A 135 -4.07 17.84 0.02
N ILE A 136 -4.16 16.91 0.96
CA ILE A 136 -4.53 15.52 0.68
C ILE A 136 -6.04 15.45 0.44
N ARG A 137 -6.45 14.74 -0.60
CA ARG A 137 -7.85 14.50 -0.88
C ARG A 137 -8.36 13.33 -0.05
N ILE A 138 -9.46 13.52 0.65
CA ILE A 138 -10.10 12.46 1.44
C ILE A 138 -10.47 11.25 0.58
N GLN A 139 -10.84 11.49 -0.70
CA GLN A 139 -11.17 10.43 -1.67
C GLN A 139 -10.03 9.46 -1.93
N ASP A 140 -8.77 9.90 -1.82
CA ASP A 140 -7.62 9.01 -1.99
C ASP A 140 -7.55 8.00 -0.81
N PHE A 141 -7.90 8.42 0.43
CA PHE A 141 -8.05 7.51 1.58
C PHE A 141 -9.27 6.58 1.44
N GLU A 142 -10.40 7.11 0.98
CA GLU A 142 -11.58 6.30 0.73
C GLU A 142 -11.31 5.19 -0.29
N THR A 143 -10.57 5.52 -1.35
CA THR A 143 -10.15 4.55 -2.36
C THR A 143 -9.28 3.44 -1.76
N VAL A 144 -8.39 3.76 -0.81
CA VAL A 144 -7.61 2.74 -0.09
C VAL A 144 -8.52 1.82 0.72
N ILE A 145 -9.47 2.38 1.48
CA ILE A 145 -10.41 1.59 2.29
C ILE A 145 -11.28 0.70 1.37
N GLU A 146 -11.75 1.23 0.23
CA GLU A 146 -12.49 0.42 -0.75
C GLU A 146 -11.69 -0.76 -1.28
N GLY A 147 -10.39 -0.59 -1.52
CA GLY A 147 -9.53 -1.70 -1.92
C GLY A 147 -9.37 -2.76 -0.83
N MET A 148 -9.35 -2.36 0.43
CA MET A 148 -9.31 -3.29 1.57
C MET A 148 -10.66 -3.97 1.81
N GLU A 149 -11.79 -3.27 1.57
CA GLU A 149 -13.12 -3.87 1.60
C GLU A 149 -13.30 -4.96 0.54
N ASP A 150 -12.68 -4.80 -0.65
CA ASP A 150 -12.68 -5.84 -1.69
C ASP A 150 -12.08 -7.16 -1.16
N ASP A 151 -11.09 -7.10 -0.27
CA ASP A 151 -10.40 -8.28 0.31
C ASP A 151 -11.22 -8.97 1.43
N LEU A 152 -12.39 -8.43 1.83
CA LEU A 152 -13.37 -9.12 2.68
C LEU A 152 -14.11 -10.24 1.93
N PHE A 153 -14.03 -10.27 0.62
CA PHE A 153 -14.62 -11.29 -0.25
C PHE A 153 -13.52 -12.14 -0.90
N PRO A 154 -13.84 -13.36 -1.37
CA PRO A 154 -12.90 -14.12 -2.19
C PRO A 154 -12.54 -13.33 -3.45
N VAL A 155 -11.29 -12.93 -3.56
CA VAL A 155 -10.82 -12.13 -4.70
C VAL A 155 -10.53 -13.03 -5.88
N GLN A 156 -11.07 -12.67 -7.04
CA GLN A 156 -10.70 -13.25 -8.33
C GLN A 156 -10.75 -12.17 -9.40
N CYS A 157 -9.60 -11.75 -9.87
CA CYS A 157 -9.49 -10.88 -11.04
C CYS A 157 -9.73 -11.69 -12.31
N ASN A 158 -10.61 -11.20 -13.19
CA ASN A 158 -10.85 -11.86 -14.48
C ASN A 158 -9.94 -11.28 -15.56
N THR A 159 -9.70 -9.97 -15.55
CA THR A 159 -8.99 -9.23 -16.60
C THR A 159 -7.81 -8.42 -16.05
N TRP A 160 -6.93 -7.96 -16.95
CA TRP A 160 -5.89 -6.99 -16.59
C TRP A 160 -6.44 -5.69 -16.03
N ASP A 161 -7.59 -5.23 -16.51
CA ASP A 161 -8.20 -3.98 -16.02
C ASP A 161 -8.72 -4.13 -14.59
N GLU A 162 -9.27 -5.30 -14.22
CA GLU A 162 -9.66 -5.60 -12.85
C GLU A 162 -8.43 -5.62 -11.91
N LEU A 163 -7.35 -6.32 -12.30
CA LEU A 163 -6.11 -6.31 -11.54
C LEU A 163 -5.53 -4.90 -11.41
N ARG A 164 -5.53 -4.13 -12.49
CA ARG A 164 -5.06 -2.74 -12.47
C ARG A 164 -5.90 -1.87 -11.55
N SER A 165 -7.23 -2.04 -11.56
CA SER A 165 -8.16 -1.33 -10.67
C SER A 165 -7.87 -1.65 -9.21
N TYR A 166 -7.66 -2.91 -8.88
CA TYR A 166 -7.24 -3.33 -7.54
C TYR A 166 -5.91 -2.69 -7.13
N CYS A 167 -4.86 -2.80 -7.97
CA CYS A 167 -3.57 -2.17 -7.71
C CYS A 167 -3.68 -0.66 -7.49
N TYR A 168 -4.56 0.01 -8.23
CA TYR A 168 -4.82 1.43 -8.05
C TYR A 168 -5.38 1.72 -6.65
N LYS A 169 -6.39 0.96 -6.22
CA LYS A 169 -7.02 1.15 -4.91
C LYS A 169 -6.01 0.96 -3.76
N VAL A 170 -5.33 -0.18 -3.72
CA VAL A 170 -4.51 -0.55 -2.55
C VAL A 170 -3.09 0.03 -2.54
N ALA A 171 -2.58 0.54 -3.66
CA ALA A 171 -1.22 1.04 -3.76
C ALA A 171 -1.10 2.43 -4.39
N SER A 172 -1.75 2.68 -5.54
CA SER A 172 -1.64 3.99 -6.19
C SER A 172 -2.30 5.09 -5.38
N ALA A 173 -3.45 4.85 -4.76
CA ALA A 173 -4.12 5.82 -3.90
C ALA A 173 -3.24 6.21 -2.71
N VAL A 174 -2.52 5.24 -2.11
CA VAL A 174 -1.49 5.53 -1.08
C VAL A 174 -0.38 6.41 -1.67
N GLY A 175 0.10 6.10 -2.88
CA GLY A 175 1.09 6.91 -3.58
C GLY A 175 0.62 8.35 -3.80
N LEU A 176 -0.66 8.55 -4.15
CA LEU A 176 -1.27 9.87 -4.33
C LEU A 176 -1.34 10.67 -3.02
N ILE A 177 -1.64 10.03 -1.91
CA ILE A 177 -1.58 10.64 -0.57
C ILE A 177 -0.14 11.07 -0.24
N LEU A 178 0.82 10.19 -0.49
CA LEU A 178 2.22 10.43 -0.13
C LEU A 178 2.86 11.57 -0.93
N ILE A 179 2.55 11.72 -2.23
CA ILE A 179 3.12 12.81 -3.02
C ILE A 179 2.63 14.20 -2.60
N GLU A 180 1.42 14.32 -2.03
CA GLU A 180 0.96 15.58 -1.42
C GLU A 180 1.82 15.96 -0.19
N ILE A 181 2.30 14.98 0.56
CA ILE A 181 3.24 15.19 1.67
C ILE A 181 4.65 15.50 1.16
N TYR A 182 5.10 14.82 0.10
CA TYR A 182 6.43 15.04 -0.47
C TYR A 182 6.58 16.41 -1.12
N GLY A 183 5.50 16.90 -1.73
CA GLY A 183 5.50 18.09 -2.57
C GLY A 183 6.01 17.78 -3.98
N TYR A 184 5.39 18.40 -4.96
CA TYR A 184 5.73 18.24 -6.38
C TYR A 184 5.48 19.54 -7.15
N GLU A 185 6.22 19.74 -8.25
CA GLU A 185 6.20 20.97 -9.03
C GLU A 185 5.10 20.98 -10.09
N ASP A 186 4.70 19.81 -10.61
CA ASP A 186 3.73 19.65 -11.68
C ASP A 186 2.75 18.51 -11.40
N ARG A 187 1.48 18.68 -11.76
CA ARG A 187 0.41 17.69 -11.57
C ARG A 187 0.65 16.38 -12.32
N SER A 188 1.52 16.38 -13.35
CA SER A 188 1.95 15.16 -14.04
C SER A 188 2.59 14.15 -13.09
N ALA A 189 3.18 14.60 -11.97
CA ALA A 189 3.65 13.72 -10.89
C ALA A 189 2.61 12.68 -10.45
N ARG A 190 1.32 13.03 -10.45
CA ARG A 190 0.24 12.13 -10.05
C ARG A 190 0.13 10.91 -10.95
N LEU A 191 0.32 11.05 -12.27
CA LEU A 191 0.29 9.94 -13.21
C LEU A 191 1.42 8.95 -12.93
N HIS A 192 2.62 9.47 -12.69
CA HIS A 192 3.80 8.65 -12.41
C HIS A 192 3.78 8.02 -11.01
N ALA A 193 3.13 8.68 -10.03
CA ALA A 193 2.87 8.10 -8.70
C ALA A 193 1.88 6.93 -8.79
N ILE A 194 0.84 7.04 -9.63
CA ILE A 194 -0.08 5.94 -9.92
C ILE A 194 0.69 4.74 -10.48
N ASP A 195 1.54 4.95 -11.49
CA ASP A 195 2.32 3.89 -12.10
C ASP A 195 3.33 3.26 -11.14
N LEU A 196 3.92 4.05 -10.22
CA LEU A 196 4.77 3.52 -9.16
C LEU A 196 3.98 2.58 -8.23
N GLY A 197 2.77 2.99 -7.81
CA GLY A 197 1.89 2.16 -6.98
C GLY A 197 1.52 0.85 -7.69
N ILE A 198 1.05 0.93 -8.95
CA ILE A 198 0.71 -0.26 -9.76
C ILE A 198 1.92 -1.18 -9.90
N GLN A 199 3.09 -0.64 -10.25
CA GLN A 199 4.32 -1.44 -10.41
C GLN A 199 4.68 -2.19 -9.12
N MET A 200 4.60 -1.52 -7.96
CA MET A 200 4.90 -2.14 -6.68
C MET A 200 3.89 -3.24 -6.35
N GLN A 201 2.61 -3.00 -6.56
CA GLN A 201 1.56 -3.98 -6.26
C GLN A 201 1.57 -5.17 -7.20
N LEU A 202 1.84 -4.98 -8.51
CA LEU A 202 2.04 -6.09 -9.43
C LEU A 202 3.19 -7.01 -8.99
N ILE A 203 4.26 -6.45 -8.43
CA ILE A 203 5.37 -7.25 -7.88
C ILE A 203 4.94 -7.99 -6.60
N ASN A 204 4.13 -7.37 -5.72
CA ASN A 204 3.55 -8.05 -4.57
C ASN A 204 2.68 -9.24 -5.00
N VAL A 205 1.76 -9.03 -5.93
CA VAL A 205 0.88 -10.09 -6.46
C VAL A 205 1.67 -11.28 -6.99
N LEU A 206 2.79 -11.05 -7.69
CA LEU A 206 3.67 -12.16 -8.11
C LEU A 206 4.42 -12.80 -6.95
N ARG A 207 4.91 -12.00 -6.02
CA ARG A 207 5.69 -12.49 -4.88
C ARG A 207 4.86 -13.41 -3.99
N ASP A 208 3.61 -13.02 -3.78
CA ASP A 208 2.74 -13.59 -2.76
C ASP A 208 1.69 -14.56 -3.36
N VAL A 209 1.78 -14.91 -4.66
CA VAL A 209 0.78 -15.69 -5.38
C VAL A 209 0.39 -17.01 -4.69
N VAL A 210 1.30 -17.69 -4.02
CA VAL A 210 1.03 -18.96 -3.31
C VAL A 210 0.26 -18.66 -2.01
N GLU A 211 0.71 -17.70 -1.23
CA GLU A 211 0.06 -17.30 0.02
C GLU A 211 -1.35 -16.75 -0.23
N ASP A 212 -1.50 -15.90 -1.26
CA ASP A 212 -2.80 -15.35 -1.65
C ASP A 212 -3.76 -16.47 -2.11
N PHE A 213 -3.26 -17.42 -2.90
CA PHE A 213 -4.06 -18.56 -3.34
C PHE A 213 -4.54 -19.42 -2.16
N GLU A 214 -3.68 -19.69 -1.18
CA GLU A 214 -4.03 -20.44 0.04
C GLU A 214 -5.09 -19.71 0.88
N ARG A 215 -5.12 -18.38 0.82
CA ARG A 215 -6.14 -17.53 1.47
C ARG A 215 -7.43 -17.37 0.63
N GLY A 216 -7.52 -18.03 -0.54
CA GLY A 216 -8.66 -17.92 -1.45
C GLY A 216 -8.67 -16.63 -2.29
N ARG A 217 -7.53 -15.94 -2.39
CA ARG A 217 -7.35 -14.71 -3.18
C ARG A 217 -6.57 -15.02 -4.45
N VAL A 218 -7.14 -14.68 -5.62
CA VAL A 218 -6.49 -14.86 -6.92
C VAL A 218 -6.50 -13.55 -7.70
N TYR A 219 -5.39 -12.82 -7.62
CA TYR A 219 -5.25 -11.55 -8.33
C TYR A 219 -4.79 -11.71 -9.77
N LEU A 220 -4.16 -12.85 -10.14
CA LEU A 220 -3.74 -13.09 -11.52
C LEU A 220 -4.96 -13.19 -12.44
N PRO A 221 -4.99 -12.45 -13.58
CA PRO A 221 -6.17 -12.39 -14.45
C PRO A 221 -6.51 -13.75 -15.07
N LYS A 222 -7.73 -14.22 -14.81
CA LYS A 222 -8.20 -15.55 -15.22
C LYS A 222 -8.23 -15.74 -16.73
N ASP A 223 -8.67 -14.73 -17.48
CA ASP A 223 -8.73 -14.77 -18.94
C ASP A 223 -7.33 -14.85 -19.56
N VAL A 224 -6.35 -14.17 -18.95
CA VAL A 224 -4.95 -14.23 -19.39
C VAL A 224 -4.33 -15.58 -19.05
N LEU A 225 -4.55 -16.11 -17.85
CA LEU A 225 -4.12 -17.46 -17.50
C LEU A 225 -4.68 -18.47 -18.54
N ALA A 226 -5.97 -18.40 -18.84
CA ALA A 226 -6.64 -19.27 -19.81
C ALA A 226 -6.06 -19.11 -21.23
N SER A 227 -5.70 -17.90 -21.67
CA SER A 227 -5.08 -17.67 -22.98
C SER A 227 -3.70 -18.33 -23.10
N HIS A 228 -3.04 -18.56 -21.97
CA HIS A 228 -1.79 -19.32 -21.88
C HIS A 228 -2.01 -20.81 -21.54
N ASN A 229 -3.24 -21.34 -21.62
CA ASN A 229 -3.59 -22.72 -21.24
C ASN A 229 -3.26 -23.04 -19.77
N LEU A 230 -3.53 -22.10 -18.87
CA LEU A 230 -3.43 -22.24 -17.41
C LEU A 230 -4.80 -22.08 -16.79
N GLU A 231 -5.05 -22.83 -15.71
CA GLU A 231 -6.21 -22.70 -14.87
C GLU A 231 -5.81 -22.20 -13.47
N ILE A 232 -6.75 -21.60 -12.74
CA ILE A 232 -6.50 -21.12 -11.37
C ILE A 232 -5.97 -22.25 -10.47
N LYS A 233 -6.49 -23.46 -10.60
CA LYS A 233 -6.03 -24.64 -9.83
C LYS A 233 -4.54 -24.96 -10.03
N ASP A 234 -3.94 -24.57 -11.17
CA ASP A 234 -2.53 -24.83 -11.43
C ASP A 234 -1.61 -24.05 -10.49
N LEU A 235 -2.09 -22.94 -9.90
CA LEU A 235 -1.35 -22.14 -8.94
C LEU A 235 -0.98 -22.90 -7.66
N SER A 236 -1.66 -24.02 -7.37
CA SER A 236 -1.30 -24.92 -6.26
C SER A 236 -0.12 -25.86 -6.60
N ASN A 237 0.33 -25.91 -7.85
CA ASN A 237 1.40 -26.80 -8.27
C ASN A 237 2.78 -26.19 -8.00
N PRO A 238 3.59 -26.73 -7.08
CA PRO A 238 4.91 -26.20 -6.76
C PRO A 238 5.90 -26.25 -7.92
N ASN A 239 5.63 -27.08 -8.95
CA ASN A 239 6.46 -27.19 -10.15
C ASN A 239 5.94 -26.34 -11.32
N LEU A 240 4.95 -25.47 -11.12
CA LEU A 240 4.33 -24.67 -12.17
C LEU A 240 5.36 -23.81 -12.93
N ALA A 241 6.38 -23.31 -12.27
CA ALA A 241 7.45 -22.54 -12.89
C ALA A 241 8.18 -23.26 -14.05
N GLN A 242 8.13 -24.59 -14.08
CA GLN A 242 8.74 -25.37 -15.16
C GLN A 242 7.83 -25.50 -16.38
N ASN A 243 6.52 -25.24 -16.22
CA ASN A 243 5.54 -25.33 -17.29
C ASN A 243 5.78 -24.26 -18.38
N PRO A 244 5.86 -24.64 -19.67
CA PRO A 244 6.00 -23.68 -20.77
C PRO A 244 4.88 -22.61 -20.82
N SER A 245 3.65 -22.97 -20.46
CA SER A 245 2.51 -22.06 -20.37
C SER A 245 2.75 -20.97 -19.31
N TRP A 246 3.23 -21.34 -18.12
CA TRP A 246 3.61 -20.37 -17.09
C TRP A 246 4.74 -19.46 -17.57
N LYS A 247 5.77 -20.00 -18.22
CA LYS A 247 6.86 -19.18 -18.77
C LYS A 247 6.39 -18.22 -19.86
N SER A 248 5.36 -18.56 -20.59
CA SER A 248 4.75 -17.65 -21.58
C SER A 248 3.95 -16.55 -20.88
N PHE A 249 3.08 -16.90 -19.92
CA PHE A 249 2.31 -15.96 -19.10
C PHE A 249 3.22 -14.97 -18.37
N ILE A 250 4.26 -15.46 -17.67
CA ILE A 250 5.13 -14.62 -16.85
C ILE A 250 5.93 -13.61 -17.68
N ARG A 251 6.26 -13.93 -18.94
CA ARG A 251 6.91 -12.97 -19.86
C ARG A 251 5.99 -11.80 -20.17
N GLU A 252 4.70 -12.06 -20.45
CA GLU A 252 3.71 -11.00 -20.66
C GLU A 252 3.56 -10.14 -19.40
N TYR A 253 3.45 -10.77 -18.25
CA TYR A 253 3.37 -10.07 -16.96
C TYR A 253 4.58 -9.16 -16.72
N PHE A 254 5.79 -9.63 -16.99
CA PHE A 254 7.01 -8.83 -16.85
C PHE A 254 7.01 -7.58 -17.73
N GLU A 255 6.47 -7.66 -18.96
CA GLU A 255 6.37 -6.49 -19.84
C GLU A 255 5.41 -5.45 -19.29
N ILE A 256 4.33 -5.86 -18.61
CA ILE A 256 3.40 -4.94 -17.97
C ILE A 256 4.09 -4.24 -16.79
N VAL A 257 4.78 -4.99 -15.91
CA VAL A 257 5.54 -4.41 -14.80
C VAL A 257 6.58 -3.40 -15.30
N ARG A 258 7.32 -3.73 -16.39
CA ARG A 258 8.33 -2.83 -16.97
C ARG A 258 7.74 -1.54 -17.52
N ARG A 259 6.55 -1.58 -18.14
CA ARG A 259 5.87 -0.39 -18.63
C ARG A 259 5.54 0.58 -17.50
N HIS A 260 4.96 0.08 -16.41
CA HIS A 260 4.69 0.91 -15.23
C HIS A 260 5.98 1.39 -14.57
N GLN A 261 7.03 0.57 -14.51
CA GLN A 261 8.35 0.98 -13.98
C GLN A 261 8.97 2.10 -14.80
N ALA A 262 8.88 2.05 -16.13
CA ALA A 262 9.41 3.09 -17.01
C ALA A 262 8.72 4.44 -16.76
N SER A 263 7.39 4.45 -16.62
CA SER A 263 6.65 5.66 -16.26
C SER A 263 6.99 6.16 -14.85
N ALA A 264 7.06 5.25 -13.86
CA ALA A 264 7.37 5.58 -12.47
C ALA A 264 8.72 6.29 -12.29
N LEU A 265 9.69 6.04 -13.18
CA LEU A 265 10.99 6.72 -13.15
C LEU A 265 10.86 8.24 -13.38
N HIS A 266 9.88 8.69 -14.15
CA HIS A 266 9.64 10.11 -14.37
C HIS A 266 9.05 10.83 -13.14
N LEU A 267 8.52 10.13 -12.15
CA LEU A 267 8.06 10.74 -10.92
C LEU A 267 9.15 11.60 -10.26
N PHE A 268 10.41 11.16 -10.33
CA PHE A 268 11.53 11.82 -9.67
C PHE A 268 11.94 13.14 -10.32
N ASP A 269 11.47 13.43 -11.53
CA ASP A 269 11.68 14.70 -12.21
C ASP A 269 10.80 15.81 -11.61
N TYR A 270 9.66 15.44 -11.01
CA TYR A 270 8.65 16.35 -10.49
C TYR A 270 8.68 16.52 -8.96
N LEU A 271 9.27 15.59 -8.22
CA LEU A 271 9.31 15.66 -6.76
C LEU A 271 10.42 16.58 -6.25
N ASP A 272 10.16 17.25 -5.14
CA ASP A 272 11.18 17.99 -4.37
C ASP A 272 12.43 17.13 -4.17
N SER A 273 13.60 17.73 -4.38
CA SER A 273 14.91 17.07 -4.35
C SER A 273 15.19 16.29 -3.06
N ARG A 274 14.67 16.75 -1.91
CA ARG A 274 14.82 16.10 -0.61
C ARG A 274 13.81 14.96 -0.43
N SER A 275 12.57 15.17 -0.85
CA SER A 275 11.49 14.20 -0.69
C SER A 275 11.58 13.01 -1.64
N ARG A 276 12.11 13.20 -2.86
CA ARG A 276 12.24 12.12 -3.88
C ARG A 276 13.11 10.95 -3.46
N VAL A 277 13.94 11.11 -2.42
CA VAL A 277 14.86 10.06 -1.94
C VAL A 277 14.09 8.85 -1.43
N GLN A 278 13.04 9.06 -0.65
CA GLN A 278 12.26 7.97 -0.06
C GLN A 278 11.55 7.11 -1.13
N PRO A 279 10.73 7.64 -2.04
CA PRO A 279 10.09 6.82 -3.07
C PRO A 279 11.11 6.17 -4.02
N LYS A 280 12.28 6.78 -4.25
CA LYS A 280 13.35 6.16 -5.02
C LYS A 280 13.95 4.94 -4.33
N ILE A 281 14.10 4.99 -3.00
CA ILE A 281 14.54 3.83 -2.21
C ILE A 281 13.52 2.69 -2.34
N MET A 282 12.22 3.01 -2.31
CA MET A 282 11.16 2.02 -2.48
C MET A 282 11.17 1.40 -3.88
N LEU A 283 11.25 2.22 -4.92
CA LEU A 283 11.39 1.72 -6.29
C LEU A 283 12.61 0.79 -6.45
N ASP A 284 13.76 1.17 -5.88
CA ASP A 284 14.97 0.33 -5.92
C ASP A 284 14.79 -1.01 -5.19
N ALA A 285 14.09 -1.00 -4.04
CA ALA A 285 13.80 -2.22 -3.28
C ALA A 285 12.91 -3.18 -4.08
N TYR A 286 11.83 -2.67 -4.65
CA TYR A 286 10.92 -3.46 -5.48
C TYR A 286 11.55 -3.91 -6.79
N THR A 287 12.40 -3.07 -7.41
CA THR A 287 13.19 -3.47 -8.59
C THR A 287 14.12 -4.66 -8.27
N LYS A 288 14.70 -4.71 -7.06
CA LYS A 288 15.51 -5.87 -6.64
C LYS A 288 14.68 -7.14 -6.49
N ILE A 289 13.45 -7.04 -5.93
CA ILE A 289 12.53 -8.18 -5.83
C ILE A 289 12.16 -8.66 -7.25
N PHE A 290 11.78 -7.73 -8.12
CA PHE A 290 11.42 -8.04 -9.50
C PHE A 290 12.56 -8.70 -10.28
N ASN A 291 13.79 -8.18 -10.16
CA ASN A 291 14.97 -8.78 -10.78
C ASN A 291 15.26 -10.19 -10.24
N GLU A 292 14.97 -10.46 -8.98
CA GLU A 292 15.09 -11.80 -8.43
C GLU A 292 14.03 -12.76 -9.01
N ILE A 293 12.78 -12.30 -9.18
CA ILE A 293 11.74 -13.07 -9.87
C ILE A 293 12.17 -13.38 -11.32
N ILE A 294 12.70 -12.39 -12.03
CA ILE A 294 13.22 -12.58 -13.41
C ILE A 294 14.37 -13.59 -13.42
N ARG A 295 15.34 -13.47 -12.50
CA ARG A 295 16.48 -14.38 -12.39
C ARG A 295 16.05 -15.83 -12.16
N ARG A 296 14.96 -16.03 -11.42
CA ARG A 296 14.33 -17.34 -11.20
C ARG A 296 13.43 -17.77 -12.35
N SER A 297 13.38 -17.03 -13.47
CA SER A 297 12.48 -17.30 -14.60
C SER A 297 11.00 -17.38 -14.20
N GLY A 298 10.58 -16.57 -13.23
CA GLY A 298 9.22 -16.55 -12.71
C GLY A 298 8.90 -17.66 -11.71
N ASP A 299 9.90 -18.32 -11.13
CA ASP A 299 9.66 -19.27 -10.05
C ASP A 299 9.42 -18.53 -8.72
N VAL A 300 8.15 -18.45 -8.37
CA VAL A 300 7.64 -17.87 -7.12
C VAL A 300 7.08 -18.95 -6.18
N PHE A 301 7.11 -20.23 -6.60
CA PHE A 301 6.46 -21.35 -5.92
C PHE A 301 7.41 -22.13 -5.00
N THR A 302 8.69 -22.25 -5.36
CA THR A 302 9.61 -23.17 -4.67
C THR A 302 10.21 -22.60 -3.39
N THR A 303 10.45 -21.29 -3.32
CA THR A 303 11.03 -20.64 -2.14
C THR A 303 10.52 -19.21 -1.97
N PRO A 304 10.22 -18.79 -0.73
CA PRO A 304 9.75 -17.44 -0.48
C PRO A 304 10.70 -16.36 -1.00
N LEU A 305 10.15 -15.36 -1.64
CA LEU A 305 10.88 -14.22 -2.21
C LEU A 305 11.13 -13.18 -1.11
N LYS A 306 12.27 -13.26 -0.44
CA LYS A 306 12.72 -12.27 0.54
C LYS A 306 13.95 -11.55 0.02
N LEU A 307 14.06 -10.24 0.30
CA LEU A 307 15.31 -9.52 0.04
C LEU A 307 16.46 -10.22 0.78
N SER A 308 17.52 -10.57 0.05
CA SER A 308 18.71 -11.16 0.64
C SER A 308 19.36 -10.21 1.65
N ALA A 309 20.13 -10.74 2.59
CA ALA A 309 20.89 -9.93 3.56
C ALA A 309 21.79 -8.91 2.84
N ILE A 310 22.40 -9.29 1.73
CA ILE A 310 23.24 -8.41 0.90
C ILE A 310 22.38 -7.28 0.28
N SER A 311 21.18 -7.60 -0.22
CA SER A 311 20.26 -6.61 -0.78
C SER A 311 19.76 -5.64 0.30
N LYS A 312 19.44 -6.12 1.49
CA LYS A 312 19.06 -5.29 2.64
C LYS A 312 20.21 -4.38 3.06
N MET A 313 21.45 -4.92 3.14
CA MET A 313 22.65 -4.14 3.47
C MET A 313 22.96 -3.08 2.40
N SER A 314 22.88 -3.42 1.12
CA SER A 314 23.04 -2.47 0.01
C SER A 314 22.01 -1.35 0.07
N LEU A 315 20.75 -1.67 0.39
CA LEU A 315 19.70 -0.67 0.57
C LEU A 315 19.97 0.24 1.78
N TRP A 316 20.39 -0.34 2.90
CA TRP A 316 20.78 0.39 4.11
C TRP A 316 21.97 1.33 3.85
N MET A 317 23.02 0.86 3.16
CA MET A 317 24.17 1.70 2.77
C MET A 317 23.73 2.86 1.88
N LYS A 318 22.84 2.60 0.90
CA LYS A 318 22.29 3.63 0.01
C LYS A 318 21.51 4.68 0.79
N ILE A 319 20.65 4.27 1.74
CA ILE A 319 19.90 5.18 2.62
C ILE A 319 20.88 6.09 3.39
N ASN A 320 21.90 5.51 4.01
CA ASN A 320 22.86 6.30 4.81
C ASN A 320 23.72 7.22 3.94
N TYR A 321 24.13 6.78 2.75
CA TYR A 321 24.84 7.62 1.79
C TYR A 321 23.99 8.82 1.34
N LEU A 322 22.72 8.59 1.01
CA LEU A 322 21.80 9.65 0.59
C LEU A 322 21.52 10.63 1.73
N LYS A 323 21.36 10.16 2.97
CA LYS A 323 21.25 11.03 4.16
C LYS A 323 22.47 11.91 4.34
N LEU A 324 23.67 11.34 4.20
CA LEU A 324 24.91 12.08 4.31
C LEU A 324 25.00 13.16 3.22
N LYS A 325 24.66 12.82 1.98
CA LYS A 325 24.65 13.77 0.86
C LYS A 325 23.68 14.93 1.09
N ILE A 326 22.46 14.64 1.60
CA ILE A 326 21.48 15.68 1.94
C ILE A 326 22.03 16.59 3.04
N ARG A 327 22.61 16.03 4.09
CA ARG A 327 23.18 16.78 5.21
C ARG A 327 24.30 17.70 4.74
N MET A 328 25.24 17.19 3.93
CA MET A 328 26.35 17.98 3.36
C MET A 328 25.85 19.16 2.50
N ALA A 329 24.84 18.93 1.65
CA ALA A 329 24.26 19.98 0.84
C ALA A 329 23.52 21.05 1.68
N THR A 330 22.92 20.65 2.82
CA THR A 330 22.31 21.58 3.76
C THR A 330 23.34 22.42 4.49
N ASP A 331 24.41 21.79 4.95
CA ASP A 331 25.52 22.47 5.64
C ASP A 331 26.24 23.48 4.69
N GLU A 332 26.45 23.10 3.42
CA GLU A 332 27.02 23.98 2.39
C GLU A 332 26.12 25.21 2.09
N TYR A 333 24.81 25.00 2.01
CA TYR A 333 23.84 26.09 1.85
C TYR A 333 23.82 27.06 3.05
N LEU A 334 23.94 26.54 4.26
CA LEU A 334 23.99 27.34 5.51
C LEU A 334 25.31 28.10 5.68
N MET A 335 26.41 27.63 5.05
CA MET A 335 27.71 28.32 5.08
C MET A 335 27.85 29.40 4.01
N THR A 336 27.01 29.37 2.98
CA THR A 336 27.06 30.31 1.84
C THR A 336 26.03 31.44 1.94
N ASN A 337 25.14 31.41 2.91
CA ASN A 337 24.14 32.45 3.23
C ASN A 337 24.27 32.89 4.71
#